data_f01d71d30e0409a282574a4366352cfe
#
_entry.id   f01d71d30e0409a282574a4366352cfe
#
_cell.length_a   1.000
_cell.length_b   1.000
_cell.length_c   1.000
_cell.angle_alpha   90.00
_cell.angle_beta   90.00
_cell.angle_gamma   90.00
#
_symmetry.space_group_name_H-M   'P 1'
#
loop_
_entity.id
_entity.type
_entity.pdbx_description
1 polymer ?
#
loop_
_entity_poly.entity_id
_entity_poly.type
_entity_poly.pdbx_seq_one_letter_code
_entity_poly.pdbx_strand_id
1 'polypeptide(L)'
;MGLVTANTVGLSGLVAPKPNVQIFTATSGTWTKPPGCTRVYIEVIGGGGGGGRGESAGGNGGGGGAMARGVYDASALPATLTVAAGAGGAAGTTGTSYLGGIGGTSSVTGSGFTLQAFGGGGGCRPNGYDSGGGGGGGTSSAGARGTGASGDDSPGIGGGPTIQGSTTGDSLGGRGADGGEGPAAGKCAEFGGGGGAGARAASGGGANGGSSIFGAGGGGSGVRSSGTAGSGGAWSSYTAGGGATGLGSWALIATYTGTSRDYGCGDGGAGSPPGGDGGAPGGYPGGGGGGGHYANSDGGAGGRGEVRIFAW
;
A
#
# COMPACT_ATOMS: atom_id res chain seq x y z
N MET A 1 19.38 -15.10 -70.87
CA MET A 1 19.04 -14.14 -69.81
C MET A 1 17.87 -14.74 -68.99
N GLY A 2 18.20 -15.39 -67.90
CA GLY A 2 17.24 -16.08 -67.05
C GLY A 2 16.63 -15.07 -66.04
N LEU A 3 15.31 -15.00 -65.98
CA LEU A 3 14.58 -14.19 -65.05
C LEU A 3 14.56 -14.93 -63.70
N VAL A 4 15.21 -14.38 -62.70
CA VAL A 4 15.11 -14.89 -61.31
C VAL A 4 13.79 -14.33 -60.73
N THR A 5 12.80 -15.18 -60.64
CA THR A 5 11.54 -14.87 -59.86
C THR A 5 11.90 -14.83 -58.37
N ALA A 6 11.83 -13.65 -57.79
CA ALA A 6 11.89 -13.50 -56.31
C ALA A 6 10.70 -14.22 -55.68
N ASN A 7 10.99 -15.25 -54.89
CA ASN A 7 10.02 -15.92 -54.06
C ASN A 7 9.60 -14.95 -52.95
N THR A 8 8.45 -14.28 -53.10
CA THR A 8 7.83 -13.54 -51.99
C THR A 8 7.30 -14.55 -50.99
N VAL A 9 8.07 -14.83 -49.98
CA VAL A 9 7.57 -15.50 -48.77
C VAL A 9 6.55 -14.55 -48.15
N GLY A 10 5.28 -14.87 -48.37
CA GLY A 10 4.19 -14.14 -47.76
C GLY A 10 4.28 -14.22 -46.26
N LEU A 11 4.56 -13.11 -45.59
CA LEU A 11 4.47 -12.93 -44.14
C LEU A 11 3.00 -12.88 -43.64
N SER A 12 2.10 -13.56 -44.35
CA SER A 12 0.71 -13.74 -43.95
C SER A 12 0.62 -14.80 -42.83
N GLY A 13 0.83 -14.38 -41.59
CA GLY A 13 0.71 -15.27 -40.42
C GLY A 13 1.39 -14.79 -39.16
N LEU A 14 2.18 -13.75 -39.22
CA LEU A 14 2.75 -13.14 -38.00
C LEU A 14 1.74 -12.14 -37.39
N VAL A 15 0.60 -12.67 -36.94
CA VAL A 15 -0.21 -11.93 -35.96
C VAL A 15 0.57 -12.03 -34.66
N ALA A 16 1.21 -10.93 -34.26
CA ALA A 16 1.83 -10.87 -32.94
C ALA A 16 0.79 -11.33 -31.90
N PRO A 17 1.10 -12.34 -31.07
CA PRO A 17 0.14 -12.82 -30.10
C PRO A 17 -0.28 -11.66 -29.21
N LYS A 18 -1.59 -11.38 -29.14
CA LYS A 18 -2.11 -10.35 -28.21
C LYS A 18 -1.75 -10.79 -26.81
N PRO A 19 -1.17 -9.90 -25.99
CA PRO A 19 -0.87 -10.25 -24.59
C PRO A 19 -2.17 -10.63 -23.89
N ASN A 20 -2.15 -11.79 -23.22
CA ASN A 20 -3.22 -12.20 -22.32
C ASN A 20 -3.00 -11.47 -21.00
N VAL A 21 -3.93 -10.59 -20.62
CA VAL A 21 -3.86 -9.81 -19.36
C VAL A 21 -4.95 -10.31 -18.44
N GLN A 22 -4.57 -10.72 -17.24
CA GLN A 22 -5.50 -11.11 -16.18
C GLN A 22 -5.19 -10.34 -14.89
N ILE A 23 -6.23 -9.76 -14.28
CA ILE A 23 -6.16 -9.00 -13.04
C ILE A 23 -6.98 -9.72 -11.97
N PHE A 24 -6.35 -10.00 -10.84
CA PHE A 24 -6.94 -10.70 -9.72
C PHE A 24 -7.08 -9.76 -8.52
N THR A 25 -8.30 -9.64 -8.02
CA THR A 25 -8.66 -8.77 -6.88
C THR A 25 -9.29 -9.55 -5.73
N ALA A 26 -9.56 -10.83 -5.94
CA ALA A 26 -10.11 -11.73 -4.94
C ALA A 26 -9.00 -12.40 -4.11
N THR A 27 -9.36 -12.82 -2.91
CA THR A 27 -8.44 -13.52 -1.99
C THR A 27 -8.04 -14.92 -2.44
N SER A 28 -8.69 -15.44 -3.49
CA SER A 28 -8.30 -16.70 -4.14
C SER A 28 -8.69 -16.69 -5.62
N GLY A 29 -7.83 -17.23 -6.45
CA GLY A 29 -8.04 -17.39 -7.87
C GLY A 29 -7.03 -18.37 -8.47
N THR A 30 -7.24 -18.76 -9.71
CA THR A 30 -6.31 -19.61 -10.46
C THR A 30 -5.99 -18.92 -11.78
N TRP A 31 -4.71 -18.74 -12.06
CA TRP A 31 -4.24 -18.41 -13.40
C TRP A 31 -3.89 -19.69 -14.14
N THR A 32 -4.34 -19.81 -15.37
CA THR A 32 -3.97 -20.91 -16.28
C THR A 32 -3.10 -20.37 -17.39
N LYS A 33 -1.96 -21.02 -17.61
CA LYS A 33 -1.00 -20.64 -18.65
C LYS A 33 -1.65 -20.66 -20.03
N PRO A 34 -1.69 -19.54 -20.77
CA PRO A 34 -2.22 -19.53 -22.13
C PRO A 34 -1.38 -20.41 -23.06
N PRO A 35 -2.03 -21.12 -24.01
CA PRO A 35 -1.31 -21.89 -25.01
C PRO A 35 -0.38 -20.99 -25.85
N GLY A 36 0.85 -21.45 -26.09
CA GLY A 36 1.81 -20.77 -26.95
C GLY A 36 2.49 -19.55 -26.33
N CYS A 37 2.18 -19.16 -25.08
CA CYS A 37 2.92 -18.08 -24.43
C CYS A 37 4.37 -18.51 -24.15
N THR A 38 5.30 -17.58 -24.34
CA THR A 38 6.75 -17.79 -24.13
C THR A 38 7.26 -17.02 -22.91
N ARG A 39 6.64 -15.91 -22.57
CA ARG A 39 6.98 -15.03 -21.45
C ARG A 39 5.77 -14.70 -20.60
N VAL A 40 5.99 -14.55 -19.31
CA VAL A 40 4.97 -14.13 -18.35
C VAL A 40 5.56 -13.04 -17.45
N TYR A 41 4.91 -11.87 -17.43
CA TYR A 41 5.21 -10.81 -16.47
C TYR A 41 4.17 -10.83 -15.36
N ILE A 42 4.62 -10.83 -14.13
CA ILE A 42 3.77 -10.89 -12.94
C ILE A 42 4.06 -9.69 -12.05
N GLU A 43 3.00 -8.95 -11.67
CA GLU A 43 3.01 -7.93 -10.63
C GLU A 43 2.15 -8.40 -9.46
N VAL A 44 2.67 -8.29 -8.26
CA VAL A 44 1.98 -8.63 -7.01
C VAL A 44 2.05 -7.43 -6.09
N ILE A 45 0.90 -6.95 -5.62
CA ILE A 45 0.80 -5.76 -4.76
C ILE A 45 0.06 -6.14 -3.47
N GLY A 46 0.71 -5.99 -2.33
CA GLY A 46 0.13 -6.26 -1.00
C GLY A 46 -0.98 -5.28 -0.64
N GLY A 47 -1.85 -5.63 0.29
CA GLY A 47 -2.88 -4.74 0.83
C GLY A 47 -2.28 -3.65 1.72
N GLY A 48 -2.87 -2.46 1.76
CA GLY A 48 -2.52 -1.41 2.71
C GLY A 48 -3.04 -1.70 4.11
N GLY A 49 -2.36 -1.19 5.13
CA GLY A 49 -2.83 -1.21 6.52
C GLY A 49 -3.97 -0.21 6.74
N GLY A 50 -4.86 -0.47 7.67
CA GLY A 50 -5.91 0.47 8.10
C GLY A 50 -5.36 1.56 9.01
N GLY A 51 -5.97 2.73 9.02
CA GLY A 51 -5.68 3.80 9.98
C GLY A 51 -6.28 3.51 11.36
N GLY A 52 -5.64 4.04 12.39
CA GLY A 52 -6.11 3.98 13.77
C GLY A 52 -7.25 4.95 14.02
N ARG A 53 -8.11 4.65 14.99
CA ARG A 53 -9.14 5.54 15.48
C ARG A 53 -8.52 6.67 16.31
N GLY A 54 -9.04 7.87 16.19
CA GLY A 54 -8.75 8.97 17.09
C GLY A 54 -9.63 8.93 18.34
N GLU A 55 -9.10 9.28 19.50
CA GLU A 55 -9.83 9.35 20.77
C GLU A 55 -9.37 10.56 21.61
N SER A 56 -8.24 10.48 22.27
CA SER A 56 -7.63 11.58 23.05
C SER A 56 -6.61 12.39 22.24
N ALA A 57 -6.23 11.87 21.08
CA ALA A 57 -5.41 12.52 20.07
C ALA A 57 -5.85 12.05 18.68
N GLY A 58 -5.30 12.62 17.60
CA GLY A 58 -5.55 12.13 16.24
C GLY A 58 -5.08 10.69 16.06
N GLY A 59 -5.83 9.87 15.34
CA GLY A 59 -5.43 8.51 14.97
C GLY A 59 -4.27 8.51 13.98
N ASN A 60 -3.50 7.46 13.96
CA ASN A 60 -2.33 7.30 13.09
C ASN A 60 -2.68 6.67 11.75
N GLY A 61 -1.93 7.01 10.72
CA GLY A 61 -2.07 6.39 9.40
C GLY A 61 -1.56 4.94 9.37
N GLY A 62 -2.14 4.11 8.52
CA GLY A 62 -1.64 2.78 8.18
C GLY A 62 -0.56 2.84 7.10
N GLY A 63 0.33 1.86 7.05
CA GLY A 63 1.35 1.74 6.01
C GLY A 63 0.79 1.23 4.68
N GLY A 64 1.44 1.57 3.57
CA GLY A 64 1.14 1.05 2.25
C GLY A 64 1.62 -0.39 2.05
N GLY A 65 1.06 -1.10 1.07
CA GLY A 65 1.51 -2.43 0.65
C GLY A 65 2.74 -2.36 -0.26
N ALA A 66 3.56 -3.41 -0.24
CA ALA A 66 4.70 -3.57 -1.13
C ALA A 66 4.27 -3.95 -2.56
N MET A 67 5.20 -3.76 -3.52
CA MET A 67 5.12 -4.35 -4.84
C MET A 67 6.27 -5.34 -5.05
N ALA A 68 5.97 -6.52 -5.59
CA ALA A 68 6.94 -7.47 -6.12
C ALA A 68 6.58 -7.77 -7.57
N ARG A 69 7.58 -7.88 -8.45
CA ARG A 69 7.35 -8.11 -9.88
C ARG A 69 8.50 -8.88 -10.51
N GLY A 70 8.20 -9.60 -11.61
CA GLY A 70 9.22 -10.29 -12.37
C GLY A 70 8.74 -10.76 -13.73
N VAL A 71 9.70 -10.98 -14.63
CA VAL A 71 9.49 -11.59 -15.95
C VAL A 71 10.05 -12.99 -15.91
N TYR A 72 9.28 -13.96 -16.35
CA TYR A 72 9.60 -15.39 -16.30
C TYR A 72 9.45 -16.04 -17.67
N ASP A 73 10.29 -17.01 -17.95
CA ASP A 73 10.04 -17.93 -19.08
C ASP A 73 8.79 -18.76 -18.78
N ALA A 74 7.85 -18.79 -19.70
CA ALA A 74 6.62 -19.57 -19.51
C ALA A 74 6.89 -21.08 -19.30
N SER A 75 7.98 -21.61 -19.87
CA SER A 75 8.42 -22.99 -19.66
C SER A 75 8.86 -23.27 -18.22
N ALA A 76 9.35 -22.27 -17.49
CA ALA A 76 9.76 -22.39 -16.09
C ALA A 76 8.59 -22.30 -15.09
N LEU A 77 7.40 -21.92 -15.56
CA LEU A 77 6.22 -21.80 -14.71
C LEU A 77 5.33 -23.07 -14.84
N PRO A 78 4.64 -23.48 -13.75
CA PRO A 78 3.60 -24.51 -13.82
C PRO A 78 2.49 -24.16 -14.81
N ALA A 79 1.72 -25.14 -15.24
CA ALA A 79 0.57 -24.93 -16.11
C ALA A 79 -0.53 -24.07 -15.44
N THR A 80 -0.62 -24.14 -14.11
CA THR A 80 -1.53 -23.34 -13.29
C THR A 80 -0.79 -22.74 -12.11
N LEU A 81 -1.18 -21.53 -11.73
CA LEU A 81 -0.71 -20.83 -10.54
C LEU A 81 -1.92 -20.45 -9.66
N THR A 82 -1.79 -20.66 -8.36
CA THR A 82 -2.74 -20.13 -7.39
C THR A 82 -2.42 -18.65 -7.16
N VAL A 83 -3.44 -17.82 -7.25
CA VAL A 83 -3.30 -16.37 -7.11
C VAL A 83 -4.17 -15.88 -5.96
N ALA A 84 -3.65 -15.04 -5.09
CA ALA A 84 -4.39 -14.42 -4.01
C ALA A 84 -4.05 -12.91 -3.93
N ALA A 85 -5.07 -12.08 -3.92
CA ALA A 85 -4.93 -10.65 -3.61
C ALA A 85 -5.20 -10.43 -2.11
N GLY A 86 -4.28 -9.78 -1.42
CA GLY A 86 -4.41 -9.48 0.00
C GLY A 86 -5.55 -8.51 0.29
N ALA A 87 -6.30 -8.72 1.34
CA ALA A 87 -7.31 -7.76 1.78
C ALA A 87 -6.65 -6.47 2.28
N GLY A 88 -7.34 -5.35 2.18
CA GLY A 88 -6.95 -4.14 2.91
C GLY A 88 -7.15 -4.34 4.42
N GLY A 89 -6.32 -3.71 5.22
CA GLY A 89 -6.45 -3.69 6.67
C GLY A 89 -7.74 -2.96 7.10
N ALA A 90 -8.46 -3.52 8.05
CA ALA A 90 -9.67 -2.88 8.57
C ALA A 90 -9.34 -1.54 9.24
N ALA A 91 -10.27 -0.60 9.17
CA ALA A 91 -10.23 0.64 9.94
C ALA A 91 -10.27 0.36 11.45
N GLY A 92 -9.59 1.18 12.25
CA GLY A 92 -9.77 1.21 13.69
C GLY A 92 -11.13 1.84 14.03
N THR A 93 -12.01 1.10 14.72
CA THR A 93 -13.38 1.53 15.05
C THR A 93 -13.74 1.24 16.51
N THR A 94 -14.85 1.82 17.00
CA THR A 94 -15.32 1.67 18.40
C THR A 94 -15.72 0.24 18.78
N GLY A 95 -16.19 -0.54 17.82
CA GLY A 95 -16.84 -1.82 18.11
C GLY A 95 -15.90 -3.03 18.07
N THR A 96 -14.75 -2.92 17.44
CA THR A 96 -13.88 -4.08 17.17
C THR A 96 -12.46 -3.90 17.68
N SER A 97 -11.80 -2.86 17.29
CA SER A 97 -10.45 -2.49 17.71
C SER A 97 -10.20 -1.04 17.33
N TYR A 98 -9.71 -0.28 18.28
CA TYR A 98 -9.26 1.11 17.99
C TYR A 98 -8.02 1.15 17.10
N LEU A 99 -7.38 0.01 16.90
CA LEU A 99 -6.19 -0.16 16.09
C LEU A 99 -6.58 -0.48 14.64
N GLY A 100 -5.90 0.12 13.69
CA GLY A 100 -5.97 -0.28 12.30
C GLY A 100 -5.49 -1.72 12.09
N GLY A 101 -6.13 -2.44 11.19
CA GLY A 101 -5.73 -3.79 10.78
C GLY A 101 -4.47 -3.77 9.93
N ILE A 102 -3.72 -4.87 9.94
CA ILE A 102 -2.61 -5.10 9.00
C ILE A 102 -3.18 -5.49 7.65
N GLY A 103 -2.62 -4.97 6.56
CA GLY A 103 -2.95 -5.36 5.20
C GLY A 103 -2.55 -6.81 4.88
N GLY A 104 -3.33 -7.48 4.06
CA GLY A 104 -3.08 -8.86 3.64
C GLY A 104 -1.92 -9.00 2.66
N THR A 105 -1.28 -10.16 2.65
CA THR A 105 -0.27 -10.53 1.65
C THR A 105 -0.95 -10.92 0.35
N SER A 106 -0.47 -10.38 -0.77
CA SER A 106 -0.79 -10.90 -2.10
C SER A 106 0.26 -11.89 -2.56
N SER A 107 -0.15 -12.92 -3.29
CA SER A 107 0.77 -13.98 -3.71
C SER A 107 0.38 -14.63 -5.03
N VAL A 108 1.40 -15.14 -5.72
CA VAL A 108 1.29 -16.08 -6.83
C VAL A 108 2.15 -17.29 -6.49
N THR A 109 1.54 -18.47 -6.40
CA THR A 109 2.23 -19.70 -5.97
C THR A 109 1.94 -20.87 -6.91
N GLY A 110 2.89 -21.77 -7.01
CA GLY A 110 2.78 -23.01 -7.77
C GLY A 110 3.90 -23.96 -7.41
N SER A 111 3.95 -25.14 -8.03
CA SER A 111 5.05 -26.08 -7.78
C SER A 111 6.40 -25.44 -8.11
N GLY A 112 7.24 -25.27 -7.09
CA GLY A 112 8.56 -24.65 -7.23
C GLY A 112 8.57 -23.14 -7.52
N PHE A 113 7.40 -22.46 -7.47
CA PHE A 113 7.29 -21.03 -7.74
C PHE A 113 6.55 -20.28 -6.63
N THR A 114 7.10 -19.17 -6.18
CA THR A 114 6.45 -18.25 -5.24
C THR A 114 6.90 -16.83 -5.50
N LEU A 115 5.94 -15.93 -5.68
CA LEU A 115 6.14 -14.48 -5.70
C LEU A 115 5.13 -13.84 -4.76
N GLN A 116 5.59 -13.02 -3.82
CA GLN A 116 4.76 -12.40 -2.78
C GLN A 116 5.08 -10.93 -2.59
N ALA A 117 4.05 -10.18 -2.23
CA ALA A 117 4.17 -8.81 -1.74
C ALA A 117 3.33 -8.67 -0.48
N PHE A 118 3.93 -8.16 0.57
CA PHE A 118 3.31 -8.13 1.88
C PHE A 118 2.58 -6.84 2.14
N GLY A 119 1.58 -6.90 3.01
CA GLY A 119 0.76 -5.76 3.36
C GLY A 119 1.43 -4.80 4.34
N GLY A 120 0.93 -3.57 4.38
CA GLY A 120 1.33 -2.55 5.35
C GLY A 120 0.76 -2.79 6.73
N GLY A 121 1.46 -2.30 7.75
CA GLY A 121 1.05 -2.31 9.15
C GLY A 121 -0.10 -1.35 9.43
N GLY A 122 -0.93 -1.66 10.43
CA GLY A 122 -2.00 -0.78 10.87
C GLY A 122 -1.50 0.41 11.69
N GLY A 123 -2.20 1.54 11.59
CA GLY A 123 -2.01 2.67 12.49
C GLY A 123 -2.52 2.35 13.89
N CYS A 124 -1.88 2.89 14.92
CA CYS A 124 -2.34 2.69 16.29
C CYS A 124 -3.35 3.76 16.73
N ARG A 125 -3.99 3.51 17.86
CA ARG A 125 -4.77 4.46 18.63
C ARG A 125 -3.82 5.24 19.56
N PRO A 126 -3.81 6.55 19.56
CA PRO A 126 -3.12 7.32 20.57
C PRO A 126 -3.85 7.25 21.91
N ASN A 127 -3.12 7.09 22.99
CA ASN A 127 -3.65 7.04 24.36
C ASN A 127 -3.22 8.27 25.18
N GLY A 128 -3.46 9.46 24.62
CA GLY A 128 -3.09 10.74 25.26
C GLY A 128 -1.64 11.18 25.08
N TYR A 129 -0.82 10.35 24.43
CA TYR A 129 0.59 10.61 24.10
C TYR A 129 0.79 10.64 22.57
N ASP A 130 1.94 11.08 22.13
CA ASP A 130 2.38 10.91 20.76
C ASP A 130 2.38 9.41 20.41
N SER A 131 2.19 9.05 19.14
CA SER A 131 2.01 7.65 18.75
C SER A 131 2.48 7.40 17.33
N GLY A 132 2.84 6.14 17.02
CA GLY A 132 3.47 5.75 15.77
C GLY A 132 2.48 5.30 14.70
N GLY A 133 2.74 5.68 13.46
CA GLY A 133 2.07 5.13 12.27
C GLY A 133 2.48 3.70 11.95
N GLY A 134 1.71 3.00 11.14
CA GLY A 134 2.05 1.67 10.66
C GLY A 134 3.22 1.66 9.70
N GLY A 135 4.09 0.66 9.75
CA GLY A 135 5.16 0.46 8.78
C GLY A 135 4.65 -0.02 7.43
N GLY A 136 5.29 0.35 6.34
CA GLY A 136 4.98 -0.16 5.00
C GLY A 136 5.29 -1.65 4.86
N GLY A 137 4.57 -2.35 3.97
CA GLY A 137 4.88 -3.73 3.61
C GLY A 137 6.22 -3.86 2.90
N GLY A 138 6.87 -4.99 3.03
CA GLY A 138 8.10 -5.33 2.31
C GLY A 138 7.90 -6.51 1.36
N THR A 139 8.95 -6.88 0.65
CA THR A 139 8.92 -8.04 -0.26
C THR A 139 9.20 -9.37 0.45
N SER A 140 9.55 -9.37 1.72
CA SER A 140 9.79 -10.60 2.50
C SER A 140 9.00 -10.70 3.82
N SER A 141 8.40 -9.60 4.31
CA SER A 141 7.47 -9.62 5.45
C SER A 141 6.54 -8.40 5.45
N ALA A 142 5.44 -8.51 6.20
CA ALA A 142 4.51 -7.40 6.40
C ALA A 142 5.13 -6.27 7.23
N GLY A 143 4.60 -5.07 7.04
CA GLY A 143 4.88 -3.96 7.95
C GLY A 143 4.28 -4.20 9.34
N ALA A 144 4.98 -3.77 10.36
CA ALA A 144 4.52 -3.83 11.74
C ALA A 144 3.48 -2.73 12.01
N ARG A 145 2.57 -3.01 12.95
CA ARG A 145 1.66 -2.01 13.49
C ARG A 145 2.43 -0.98 14.29
N GLY A 146 2.01 0.30 14.24
CA GLY A 146 2.48 1.29 15.20
C GLY A 146 2.02 0.97 16.61
N THR A 147 2.76 1.43 17.61
CA THR A 147 2.39 1.32 19.04
C THR A 147 2.09 2.69 19.62
N GLY A 148 1.28 2.75 20.66
CA GLY A 148 0.80 3.99 21.27
C GLY A 148 0.29 3.76 22.68
N ALA A 149 0.94 2.93 23.48
CA ALA A 149 0.58 2.67 24.87
C ALA A 149 1.59 3.32 25.81
N SER A 150 1.09 4.23 26.67
CA SER A 150 1.78 4.73 27.90
C SER A 150 3.31 4.88 27.80
N GLY A 151 3.78 5.77 26.92
CA GLY A 151 5.19 6.15 26.87
C GLY A 151 6.06 5.35 25.90
N ASP A 152 5.49 4.45 25.11
CA ASP A 152 6.19 3.69 24.07
C ASP A 152 5.63 4.08 22.69
N ASP A 153 6.14 5.19 22.17
CA ASP A 153 5.65 5.86 20.95
C ASP A 153 6.26 5.27 19.66
N SER A 154 6.57 3.98 19.66
CA SER A 154 7.34 3.37 18.58
C SER A 154 6.54 3.32 17.27
N PRO A 155 7.10 3.82 16.17
CA PRO A 155 6.53 3.66 14.85
C PRO A 155 6.56 2.18 14.45
N GLY A 156 5.61 1.77 13.62
CA GLY A 156 5.62 0.44 13.00
C GLY A 156 6.84 0.29 12.10
N ILE A 157 7.66 -0.72 12.33
CA ILE A 157 8.83 -1.02 11.50
C ILE A 157 8.34 -1.51 10.14
N GLY A 158 8.96 -1.03 9.07
CA GLY A 158 8.71 -1.50 7.71
C GLY A 158 9.04 -2.99 7.53
N GLY A 159 8.26 -3.69 6.71
CA GLY A 159 8.50 -5.09 6.38
C GLY A 159 9.84 -5.33 5.69
N GLY A 160 10.46 -6.49 5.91
CA GLY A 160 11.73 -6.88 5.29
C GLY A 160 11.72 -6.95 3.76
N PRO A 161 12.90 -7.11 3.16
CA PRO A 161 14.15 -7.64 3.75
C PRO A 161 14.89 -6.62 4.61
N THR A 162 15.50 -7.06 5.69
CA THR A 162 16.20 -6.20 6.66
C THR A 162 17.57 -5.69 6.16
N ILE A 163 18.05 -6.24 5.06
CA ILE A 163 19.38 -5.91 4.50
C ILE A 163 19.39 -4.64 3.63
N GLN A 164 18.23 -4.11 3.28
CA GLN A 164 18.10 -2.94 2.40
C GLN A 164 17.32 -1.84 3.08
N GLY A 165 17.97 -0.72 3.33
CA GLY A 165 17.37 0.44 3.95
C GLY A 165 17.72 0.63 5.42
N SER A 166 17.35 1.78 5.96
CA SER A 166 17.53 2.15 7.36
C SER A 166 16.42 1.57 8.24
N THR A 167 16.73 1.29 9.49
CA THR A 167 15.73 0.94 10.51
C THR A 167 14.91 2.14 10.98
N THR A 168 15.33 3.36 10.66
CA THR A 168 14.73 4.61 11.15
C THR A 168 14.52 5.66 10.05
N GLY A 169 14.59 5.28 8.78
CA GLY A 169 14.55 6.23 7.67
C GLY A 169 13.80 5.70 6.44
N ASP A 170 14.03 6.40 5.32
CA ASP A 170 13.57 5.97 4.01
C ASP A 170 14.23 4.65 3.60
N SER A 171 13.51 3.82 2.86
CA SER A 171 13.93 2.46 2.54
C SER A 171 14.13 2.25 1.06
N LEU A 172 15.22 1.59 0.69
CA LEU A 172 15.56 1.20 -0.67
C LEU A 172 15.27 -0.29 -0.90
N GLY A 173 15.20 -0.66 -2.17
CA GLY A 173 14.95 -2.04 -2.56
C GLY A 173 13.59 -2.56 -2.09
N GLY A 174 13.55 -3.81 -1.67
CA GLY A 174 12.31 -4.49 -1.28
C GLY A 174 11.80 -4.22 0.14
N ARG A 175 12.51 -3.42 0.95
CA ARG A 175 12.10 -3.10 2.31
C ARG A 175 10.96 -2.08 2.32
N GLY A 176 9.97 -2.27 3.19
CA GLY A 176 8.95 -1.27 3.52
C GLY A 176 9.52 -0.14 4.37
N ALA A 177 8.93 1.04 4.29
CA ALA A 177 9.33 2.19 5.07
C ALA A 177 8.76 2.14 6.49
N ASP A 178 9.48 2.71 7.45
CA ASP A 178 9.01 2.83 8.83
C ASP A 178 7.88 3.87 8.93
N GLY A 179 6.98 3.69 9.89
CA GLY A 179 5.96 4.67 10.23
C GLY A 179 6.56 5.96 10.81
N GLY A 180 5.76 7.03 10.86
CA GLY A 180 6.13 8.25 11.57
C GLY A 180 6.00 8.07 13.08
N GLU A 181 6.93 8.62 13.84
CA GLU A 181 6.89 8.68 15.30
C GLU A 181 6.35 10.06 15.73
N GLY A 182 5.41 10.08 16.70
CA GLY A 182 4.78 11.35 17.10
C GLY A 182 4.21 12.12 15.90
N PRO A 183 4.40 13.43 15.81
CA PRO A 183 3.89 14.23 14.70
C PRO A 183 4.75 14.12 13.42
N ALA A 184 5.51 13.07 13.26
CA ALA A 184 6.38 12.90 12.11
C ALA A 184 5.66 12.22 10.94
N ALA A 185 6.05 12.62 9.73
CA ALA A 185 5.63 11.95 8.51
C ALA A 185 6.13 10.50 8.47
N GLY A 186 5.34 9.62 7.85
CA GLY A 186 5.79 8.29 7.47
C GLY A 186 6.98 8.38 6.52
N LYS A 187 7.86 7.39 6.57
CA LYS A 187 9.05 7.35 5.71
C LYS A 187 8.69 6.84 4.32
N CYS A 188 9.55 7.13 3.34
CA CYS A 188 9.36 6.73 1.95
C CYS A 188 10.06 5.41 1.63
N ALA A 189 9.59 4.70 0.62
CA ALA A 189 10.15 3.43 0.16
C ALA A 189 10.35 3.40 -1.36
N GLU A 190 11.15 2.46 -1.86
CA GLU A 190 11.31 2.21 -3.29
C GLU A 190 10.29 1.14 -3.78
N PHE A 191 10.51 -0.15 -3.50
CA PHE A 191 9.60 -1.26 -3.83
C PHE A 191 8.68 -1.65 -2.67
N GLY A 192 9.10 -1.36 -1.43
CA GLY A 192 8.22 -1.52 -0.27
C GLY A 192 7.13 -0.45 -0.25
N GLY A 193 6.13 -0.61 0.57
CA GLY A 193 5.11 0.39 0.84
C GLY A 193 5.64 1.55 1.68
N GLY A 194 5.09 2.74 1.49
CA GLY A 194 5.35 3.91 2.33
C GLY A 194 4.82 3.70 3.76
N GLY A 195 5.50 4.28 4.77
CA GLY A 195 5.05 4.22 6.16
C GLY A 195 3.84 5.13 6.41
N GLY A 196 2.98 4.77 7.35
CA GLY A 196 1.88 5.61 7.84
C GLY A 196 2.40 6.76 8.70
N ALA A 197 1.65 7.85 8.76
CA ALA A 197 1.98 9.01 9.60
C ALA A 197 1.72 8.76 11.08
N GLY A 198 2.58 9.28 11.95
CA GLY A 198 2.34 9.37 13.38
C GLY A 198 1.44 10.56 13.74
N ALA A 199 0.74 10.50 14.86
CA ALA A 199 -0.13 11.55 15.35
C ALA A 199 0.43 12.20 16.63
N ARG A 200 0.02 13.44 16.87
CA ARG A 200 0.43 14.23 18.02
C ARG A 200 -0.65 14.28 19.11
N ALA A 201 -0.22 14.15 20.36
CA ALA A 201 -1.09 14.32 21.51
C ALA A 201 -1.45 15.81 21.76
N ALA A 202 -0.56 16.74 21.42
CA ALA A 202 -0.78 18.17 21.56
C ALA A 202 -1.55 18.77 20.36
N SER A 203 -2.04 20.01 20.50
CA SER A 203 -2.64 20.77 19.38
C SER A 203 -1.64 20.95 18.24
N GLY A 204 -2.07 20.75 17.00
CA GLY A 204 -1.24 20.92 15.81
C GLY A 204 -1.82 20.15 14.62
N GLY A 205 -1.24 20.39 13.44
CA GLY A 205 -1.62 19.70 12.20
C GLY A 205 -1.25 18.22 12.24
N GLY A 206 -1.92 17.43 11.41
CA GLY A 206 -1.60 16.04 11.16
C GLY A 206 -0.30 15.90 10.33
N ALA A 207 0.35 14.76 10.45
CA ALA A 207 1.55 14.42 9.69
C ALA A 207 1.19 13.63 8.41
N ASN A 208 2.04 13.75 7.38
CA ASN A 208 1.81 13.12 6.09
C ASN A 208 2.24 11.65 6.08
N GLY A 209 1.55 10.81 5.34
CA GLY A 209 1.99 9.47 5.02
C GLY A 209 3.22 9.47 4.11
N GLY A 210 4.07 8.48 4.24
CA GLY A 210 5.22 8.25 3.37
C GLY A 210 4.80 7.74 1.99
N SER A 211 5.54 8.13 0.98
CA SER A 211 5.31 7.75 -0.41
C SER A 211 6.14 6.52 -0.81
N SER A 212 5.86 5.94 -1.95
CA SER A 212 6.69 4.89 -2.54
C SER A 212 6.82 5.06 -4.05
N ILE A 213 8.00 4.73 -4.61
CA ILE A 213 8.22 4.79 -6.06
C ILE A 213 7.41 3.69 -6.74
N PHE A 214 7.49 2.46 -6.31
CA PHE A 214 6.83 1.30 -6.93
C PHE A 214 5.74 0.69 -6.04
N GLY A 215 5.91 0.69 -4.72
CA GLY A 215 4.88 0.25 -3.77
C GLY A 215 3.79 1.30 -3.55
N ALA A 216 2.86 1.03 -2.68
CA ALA A 216 1.75 1.93 -2.37
C ALA A 216 2.10 2.96 -1.29
N GLY A 217 1.41 4.10 -1.30
CA GLY A 217 1.57 5.16 -0.29
C GLY A 217 0.95 4.81 1.06
N GLY A 218 1.53 5.31 2.16
CA GLY A 218 0.99 5.21 3.52
C GLY A 218 -0.05 6.30 3.81
N GLY A 219 -0.93 6.07 4.78
CA GLY A 219 -1.97 7.01 5.21
C GLY A 219 -1.45 8.19 6.02
N GLY A 220 -2.11 9.35 5.91
CA GLY A 220 -1.87 10.52 6.77
C GLY A 220 -2.50 10.36 8.16
N SER A 221 -2.05 11.14 9.14
CA SER A 221 -2.65 11.12 10.48
C SER A 221 -3.80 12.12 10.62
N GLY A 222 -4.74 11.81 11.51
CA GLY A 222 -5.75 12.74 11.96
C GLY A 222 -5.18 13.86 12.84
N VAL A 223 -6.03 14.83 13.17
CA VAL A 223 -5.66 15.96 14.05
C VAL A 223 -6.37 15.88 15.39
N ARG A 224 -5.84 16.59 16.39
CA ARG A 224 -6.48 16.63 17.72
C ARG A 224 -7.58 17.69 17.79
N SER A 225 -7.29 18.95 17.70
CA SER A 225 -8.27 20.02 17.98
C SER A 225 -8.36 21.10 16.90
N SER A 226 -7.28 21.35 16.20
CA SER A 226 -7.21 22.36 15.14
C SER A 226 -6.06 22.04 14.20
N GLY A 227 -6.13 22.58 13.00
CA GLY A 227 -5.08 22.41 12.00
C GLY A 227 -5.55 21.58 10.79
N THR A 228 -4.65 21.38 9.87
CA THR A 228 -4.87 20.58 8.65
C THR A 228 -4.52 19.11 8.94
N ALA A 229 -5.37 18.19 8.55
CA ALA A 229 -5.07 16.77 8.62
C ALA A 229 -3.87 16.40 7.74
N GLY A 230 -3.18 15.31 8.07
CA GLY A 230 -2.07 14.82 7.27
C GLY A 230 -2.55 14.27 5.93
N SER A 231 -1.82 14.57 4.87
CA SER A 231 -2.03 14.00 3.53
C SER A 231 -1.57 12.54 3.49
N GLY A 232 -2.20 11.72 2.66
CA GLY A 232 -1.67 10.40 2.32
C GLY A 232 -0.38 10.51 1.50
N GLY A 233 0.43 9.47 1.52
CA GLY A 233 1.59 9.33 0.64
C GLY A 233 1.20 8.95 -0.78
N ALA A 234 2.00 9.35 -1.76
CA ALA A 234 1.76 9.08 -3.18
C ALA A 234 2.47 7.81 -3.65
N TRP A 235 1.90 7.16 -4.65
CA TRP A 235 2.63 6.26 -5.53
C TRP A 235 3.48 7.06 -6.52
N SER A 236 4.56 6.48 -7.01
CA SER A 236 5.55 7.10 -7.93
C SER A 236 6.27 8.34 -7.38
N SER A 237 6.36 8.47 -6.06
CA SER A 237 7.04 9.59 -5.39
C SER A 237 7.97 9.07 -4.29
N TYR A 238 8.99 9.86 -3.96
CA TYR A 238 9.89 9.62 -2.83
C TYR A 238 9.88 10.80 -1.85
N THR A 239 8.72 11.46 -1.73
CA THR A 239 8.49 12.59 -0.82
C THR A 239 7.23 12.31 -0.02
N ALA A 240 7.27 12.46 1.30
CA ALA A 240 6.11 12.26 2.16
C ALA A 240 4.99 13.25 1.80
N GLY A 241 3.75 12.75 1.74
CA GLY A 241 2.60 13.49 1.24
C GLY A 241 2.58 13.58 -0.29
N GLY A 242 1.54 14.02 -0.86
CA GLY A 242 1.37 14.15 -2.32
C GLY A 242 0.38 13.15 -2.92
N GLY A 243 -0.13 12.21 -2.10
CA GLY A 243 -1.32 11.43 -2.39
C GLY A 243 -2.61 12.20 -2.06
N ALA A 244 -3.56 11.58 -1.38
CA ALA A 244 -4.78 12.25 -0.95
C ALA A 244 -4.44 13.47 -0.08
N THR A 245 -4.92 14.65 -0.47
CA THR A 245 -4.60 15.89 0.22
C THR A 245 -5.31 15.98 1.58
N GLY A 246 -4.57 16.22 2.65
CA GLY A 246 -5.12 16.59 3.94
C GLY A 246 -5.77 17.99 3.86
N LEU A 247 -6.99 18.13 4.32
CA LEU A 247 -7.74 19.38 4.27
C LEU A 247 -7.97 19.95 5.67
N GLY A 248 -8.21 21.25 5.76
CA GLY A 248 -8.71 21.92 6.94
C GLY A 248 -10.16 21.48 7.26
N SER A 249 -10.72 21.98 8.36
CA SER A 249 -12.01 21.56 8.92
C SER A 249 -13.17 21.45 7.91
N TRP A 250 -14.06 20.48 8.10
CA TRP A 250 -15.38 20.31 7.46
C TRP A 250 -15.44 19.83 6.01
N ALA A 251 -14.48 19.13 5.50
CA ALA A 251 -14.58 18.54 4.16
C ALA A 251 -15.07 17.08 4.20
N LEU A 252 -15.74 16.62 3.14
CA LEU A 252 -16.33 15.29 3.01
C LEU A 252 -15.26 14.19 2.78
N ILE A 253 -15.43 13.00 3.36
CA ILE A 253 -14.52 11.84 3.24
C ILE A 253 -14.13 11.52 1.78
N ALA A 254 -15.04 11.69 0.84
CA ALA A 254 -14.80 11.38 -0.57
C ALA A 254 -13.65 12.20 -1.21
N THR A 255 -13.34 13.39 -0.67
CA THR A 255 -12.25 14.25 -1.15
C THR A 255 -10.86 13.84 -0.65
N TYR A 256 -10.80 12.96 0.33
CA TYR A 256 -9.54 12.53 0.99
C TYR A 256 -9.16 11.08 0.72
N THR A 257 -10.02 10.34 0.03
CA THR A 257 -9.74 8.94 -0.35
C THR A 257 -8.49 8.88 -1.21
N GLY A 258 -7.61 7.93 -0.90
CA GLY A 258 -6.43 7.68 -1.71
C GLY A 258 -6.82 7.33 -3.16
N THR A 259 -6.09 7.86 -4.13
CA THR A 259 -6.33 7.59 -5.54
C THR A 259 -6.13 6.11 -5.84
N SER A 260 -7.16 5.47 -6.41
CA SER A 260 -7.07 4.09 -6.92
C SER A 260 -6.60 4.10 -8.37
N ARG A 261 -5.87 3.06 -8.78
CA ARG A 261 -5.24 2.98 -10.10
C ARG A 261 -5.40 1.60 -10.74
N ASP A 262 -5.67 1.59 -12.05
CA ASP A 262 -5.69 0.36 -12.84
C ASP A 262 -4.27 -0.18 -13.09
N TYR A 263 -3.26 0.70 -13.09
CA TYR A 263 -1.83 0.37 -13.21
C TYR A 263 -1.05 1.12 -12.14
N GLY A 264 0.00 0.47 -11.60
CA GLY A 264 0.75 0.98 -10.45
C GLY A 264 0.05 0.67 -9.13
N CYS A 265 0.35 1.43 -8.09
CA CYS A 265 -0.21 1.25 -6.75
C CYS A 265 -1.11 2.43 -6.37
N GLY A 266 -1.95 2.23 -5.36
CA GLY A 266 -2.82 3.26 -4.81
C GLY A 266 -2.07 4.22 -3.89
N ASP A 267 -2.59 5.44 -3.79
CA ASP A 267 -2.13 6.42 -2.83
C ASP A 267 -2.73 6.16 -1.44
N GLY A 268 -2.09 6.64 -0.40
CA GLY A 268 -2.61 6.62 0.96
C GLY A 268 -3.82 7.56 1.11
N GLY A 269 -4.75 7.21 1.99
CA GLY A 269 -5.83 8.08 2.43
C GLY A 269 -5.35 9.18 3.36
N ALA A 270 -5.97 10.35 3.34
CA ALA A 270 -5.68 11.43 4.26
C ALA A 270 -6.26 11.18 5.66
N GLY A 271 -5.68 11.78 6.68
CA GLY A 271 -6.23 11.79 8.02
C GLY A 271 -7.52 12.61 8.11
N SER A 272 -8.28 12.43 9.17
CA SER A 272 -9.51 13.17 9.44
C SER A 272 -9.21 14.58 9.94
N PRO A 273 -9.82 15.62 9.35
CA PRO A 273 -9.77 17.00 9.86
C PRO A 273 -10.66 17.19 11.09
N PRO A 274 -10.56 18.33 11.79
CA PRO A 274 -11.47 18.66 12.89
C PRO A 274 -12.93 18.65 12.42
N GLY A 275 -13.78 17.91 13.16
CA GLY A 275 -15.20 17.74 12.83
C GLY A 275 -15.48 16.84 11.61
N GLY A 276 -14.48 16.15 11.07
CA GLY A 276 -14.67 15.16 10.02
C GLY A 276 -15.15 13.81 10.52
N ASP A 277 -15.80 13.05 9.64
CA ASP A 277 -16.46 11.76 9.97
C ASP A 277 -15.49 10.59 10.18
N GLY A 278 -14.21 10.77 9.91
CA GLY A 278 -13.19 9.72 10.04
C GLY A 278 -12.01 9.91 9.11
N GLY A 279 -11.00 9.04 9.24
CA GLY A 279 -9.87 8.95 8.32
C GLY A 279 -10.33 8.38 6.97
N ALA A 280 -9.74 8.86 5.90
CA ALA A 280 -10.10 8.44 4.56
C ALA A 280 -9.50 7.06 4.22
N PRO A 281 -10.19 6.24 3.44
CA PRO A 281 -9.64 4.97 2.97
C PRO A 281 -8.45 5.18 2.02
N GLY A 282 -7.52 4.25 2.02
CA GLY A 282 -6.45 4.16 1.04
C GLY A 282 -6.97 3.75 -0.33
N GLY A 283 -6.34 4.28 -1.38
CA GLY A 283 -6.59 3.86 -2.75
C GLY A 283 -6.11 2.43 -3.01
N TYR A 284 -6.75 1.75 -3.93
CA TYR A 284 -6.29 0.43 -4.34
C TYR A 284 -5.50 0.50 -5.67
N PRO A 285 -4.55 -0.45 -5.86
CA PRO A 285 -4.13 -1.45 -4.90
C PRO A 285 -3.14 -0.91 -3.86
N GLY A 286 -3.35 -1.30 -2.60
CA GLY A 286 -2.33 -1.26 -1.55
C GLY A 286 -2.20 0.02 -0.72
N GLY A 287 -2.92 1.11 -1.00
CA GLY A 287 -2.80 2.36 -0.23
C GLY A 287 -3.19 2.20 1.25
N GLY A 288 -2.42 2.79 2.16
CA GLY A 288 -2.71 2.80 3.60
C GLY A 288 -3.88 3.73 3.96
N GLY A 289 -4.70 3.37 4.93
CA GLY A 289 -5.81 4.19 5.41
C GLY A 289 -5.37 5.34 6.32
N GLY A 290 -6.05 6.47 6.26
CA GLY A 290 -5.81 7.64 7.12
C GLY A 290 -6.30 7.46 8.55
N GLY A 291 -5.70 8.17 9.50
CA GLY A 291 -6.10 8.17 10.92
C GLY A 291 -7.35 9.02 11.20
N GLY A 292 -8.14 8.64 12.19
CA GLY A 292 -9.33 9.35 12.64
C GLY A 292 -9.01 10.63 13.42
N HIS A 293 -9.99 11.54 13.54
CA HIS A 293 -9.91 12.74 14.37
C HIS A 293 -10.10 12.40 15.86
N TYR A 294 -9.52 13.23 16.75
CA TYR A 294 -9.51 12.98 18.22
C TYR A 294 -10.91 12.79 18.85
N ALA A 295 -11.95 13.39 18.30
CA ALA A 295 -13.31 13.31 18.85
C ALA A 295 -14.02 11.99 18.52
N ASN A 296 -13.36 10.86 18.76
CA ASN A 296 -13.91 9.52 18.55
C ASN A 296 -14.22 9.16 17.08
N SER A 297 -13.50 9.72 16.14
CA SER A 297 -13.64 9.38 14.72
C SER A 297 -12.88 8.11 14.34
N ASP A 298 -13.49 7.27 13.55
CA ASP A 298 -12.89 6.04 13.06
C ASP A 298 -11.71 6.31 12.11
N GLY A 299 -10.78 5.39 11.98
CA GLY A 299 -9.75 5.41 10.94
C GLY A 299 -10.33 5.06 9.57
N GLY A 300 -9.52 5.22 8.51
CA GLY A 300 -9.82 4.75 7.17
C GLY A 300 -9.37 3.30 6.96
N ALA A 301 -10.07 2.53 6.16
CA ALA A 301 -9.61 1.20 5.74
C ALA A 301 -8.41 1.31 4.79
N GLY A 302 -7.51 0.35 4.79
CA GLY A 302 -6.48 0.21 3.77
C GLY A 302 -7.07 -0.28 2.44
N GLY A 303 -6.41 0.07 1.33
CA GLY A 303 -6.75 -0.44 0.00
C GLY A 303 -6.41 -1.93 -0.13
N ARG A 304 -7.26 -2.71 -0.81
CA ARG A 304 -6.95 -4.11 -1.13
C ARG A 304 -5.67 -4.23 -1.96
N GLY A 305 -5.02 -5.38 -1.89
CA GLY A 305 -3.97 -5.75 -2.84
C GLY A 305 -4.50 -6.16 -4.20
N GLU A 306 -3.58 -6.49 -5.11
CA GLU A 306 -3.89 -6.90 -6.48
C GLU A 306 -2.77 -7.75 -7.07
N VAL A 307 -3.13 -8.64 -7.99
CA VAL A 307 -2.15 -9.37 -8.81
C VAL A 307 -2.50 -9.17 -10.28
N ARG A 308 -1.51 -8.84 -11.10
CA ARG A 308 -1.62 -8.68 -12.55
C ARG A 308 -0.68 -9.64 -13.24
N ILE A 309 -1.20 -10.38 -14.21
CA ILE A 309 -0.41 -11.35 -14.98
C ILE A 309 -0.58 -11.05 -16.46
N PHE A 310 0.53 -10.83 -17.14
CA PHE A 310 0.62 -10.58 -18.58
C PHE A 310 1.40 -11.72 -19.21
N ALA A 311 0.79 -12.41 -20.18
CA ALA A 311 1.43 -13.53 -20.86
C ALA A 311 1.43 -13.31 -22.39
N TRP A 312 2.55 -13.57 -23.07
CA TRP A 312 2.71 -13.43 -24.53
C TRP A 312 3.66 -14.44 -25.14
#